data_498f157cb49388ee3e153a9975970cc8
#
_entry.id   498f157cb49388ee3e153a9975970cc8
#
_cell.length_a   1.000
_cell.length_b   1.000
_cell.length_c   1.000
_cell.angle_alpha   90.00
_cell.angle_beta   90.00
_cell.angle_gamma   90.00
#
_symmetry.space_group_name_H-M   'P 1'
#
loop_
_entity.id
_entity.type
_entity.pdbx_description
1 polymer ?
#
loop_
_entity_poly.entity_id
_entity_poly.type
_entity_poly.pdbx_seq_one_letter_code
_entity_poly.pdbx_strand_id
1 'polypeptide(L)'
;VQIALRSRLLSQQKKNKGSIVALSLAHYLILGAILFAISIVGIFLNRKNIIVLLMAIELMLLAVNMNFIAFSYYLGDAAGQIFVFFILTVAAAESAIGLAILVVMFRNLDTINVEDLDSLKG
;
A
#
# COMPACT_ATOMS: atom_id res chain seq x y z
N VAL A 1 14.84 36.18 34.01
CA VAL A 1 13.63 36.37 33.18
C VAL A 1 13.82 35.70 31.81
N GLN A 2 14.98 35.87 31.14
CA GLN A 2 15.24 35.23 29.85
C GLN A 2 15.34 33.72 29.94
N ILE A 3 15.91 33.18 31.00
CA ILE A 3 16.03 31.73 31.23
C ILE A 3 14.64 31.10 31.43
N ALA A 4 13.77 31.79 32.20
CA ALA A 4 12.40 31.29 32.43
C ALA A 4 11.57 31.32 31.15
N LEU A 5 11.70 32.37 30.32
CA LEU A 5 11.02 32.46 29.03
C LEU A 5 11.51 31.39 28.07
N ARG A 6 12.82 31.17 28.01
CA ARG A 6 13.42 30.14 27.17
C ARG A 6 12.96 28.74 27.56
N SER A 7 12.91 28.43 28.86
CA SER A 7 12.44 27.14 29.33
C SER A 7 10.95 26.91 29.01
N ARG A 8 10.12 27.96 29.11
CA ARG A 8 8.71 27.88 28.75
C ARG A 8 8.52 27.64 27.25
N LEU A 9 9.29 28.38 26.41
CA LEU A 9 9.24 28.19 24.97
C LEU A 9 9.66 26.79 24.55
N LEU A 10 10.73 26.26 25.16
CA LEU A 10 11.22 24.92 24.90
C LEU A 10 10.20 23.86 25.31
N SER A 11 9.54 24.02 26.47
CA SER A 11 8.52 23.07 26.92
C SER A 11 7.28 23.12 26.01
N GLN A 12 6.88 24.28 25.53
CA GLN A 12 5.78 24.40 24.60
C GLN A 12 6.10 23.78 23.23
N GLN A 13 7.33 24.00 22.75
CA GLN A 13 7.76 23.36 21.51
C GLN A 13 7.75 21.85 21.63
N LYS A 14 8.24 21.32 22.72
CA LYS A 14 8.24 19.87 22.99
C LYS A 14 6.81 19.31 23.06
N LYS A 15 5.90 20.04 23.70
CA LYS A 15 4.50 19.66 23.81
C LYS A 15 3.81 19.69 22.43
N ASN A 16 4.08 20.72 21.63
CA ASN A 16 3.52 20.84 20.29
C ASN A 16 4.05 19.75 19.34
N LYS A 17 5.34 19.45 19.39
CA LYS A 17 5.94 18.35 18.62
C LYS A 17 5.35 17.01 18.98
N GLY A 18 5.17 16.72 20.26
CA GLY A 18 4.54 15.48 20.72
C GLY A 18 3.11 15.36 20.24
N SER A 19 2.34 16.46 20.30
CA SER A 19 0.97 16.52 19.81
C SER A 19 0.88 16.32 18.30
N ILE A 20 1.76 16.96 17.53
CA ILE A 20 1.81 16.83 16.06
C ILE A 20 2.19 15.40 15.66
N VAL A 21 3.19 14.82 16.30
CA VAL A 21 3.64 13.43 16.02
C VAL A 21 2.53 12.44 16.33
N ALA A 22 1.80 12.60 17.45
CA ALA A 22 0.68 11.73 17.81
C ALA A 22 -0.45 11.83 16.78
N LEU A 23 -0.82 13.04 16.34
CA LEU A 23 -1.82 13.25 15.30
C LEU A 23 -1.38 12.66 13.96
N SER A 24 -0.12 12.86 13.58
CA SER A 24 0.44 12.31 12.34
C SER A 24 0.39 10.78 12.32
N LEU A 25 0.76 10.12 13.41
CA LEU A 25 0.70 8.67 13.52
C LEU A 25 -0.74 8.18 13.39
N ALA A 26 -1.67 8.79 14.11
CA ALA A 26 -3.09 8.42 14.03
C ALA A 26 -3.63 8.58 12.61
N HIS A 27 -3.28 9.66 11.92
CA HIS A 27 -3.68 9.90 10.53
C HIS A 27 -3.16 8.82 9.61
N TYR A 28 -1.89 8.44 9.72
CA TYR A 28 -1.30 7.38 8.89
C TYR A 28 -1.96 6.03 9.14
N LEU A 29 -2.22 5.70 10.40
CA LEU A 29 -2.88 4.43 10.75
C LEU A 29 -4.32 4.38 10.25
N ILE A 30 -5.07 5.48 10.37
CA ILE A 30 -6.44 5.57 9.87
C ILE A 30 -6.45 5.45 8.35
N LEU A 31 -5.57 6.17 7.66
CA LEU A 31 -5.47 6.10 6.20
C LEU A 31 -5.10 4.68 5.76
N GLY A 32 -4.13 4.05 6.43
CA GLY A 32 -3.76 2.67 6.18
C GLY A 32 -4.93 1.70 6.35
N ALA A 33 -5.72 1.86 7.41
CA ALA A 33 -6.90 1.05 7.68
C ALA A 33 -7.96 1.23 6.59
N ILE A 34 -8.20 2.47 6.15
CA ILE A 34 -9.15 2.77 5.08
C ILE A 34 -8.71 2.13 3.76
N LEU A 35 -7.45 2.29 3.39
CA LEU A 35 -6.90 1.69 2.16
C LEU A 35 -6.98 0.17 2.21
N PHE A 36 -6.68 -0.42 3.35
CA PHE A 36 -6.77 -1.87 3.55
C PHE A 36 -8.22 -2.36 3.40
N ALA A 37 -9.17 -1.66 4.01
CA ALA A 37 -10.59 -1.99 3.91
C ALA A 37 -11.09 -1.88 2.47
N ILE A 38 -10.73 -0.82 1.75
CA ILE A 38 -11.07 -0.63 0.34
C ILE A 38 -10.51 -1.77 -0.51
N SER A 39 -9.28 -2.20 -0.22
CA SER A 39 -8.65 -3.31 -0.94
C SER A 39 -9.43 -4.61 -0.76
N ILE A 40 -9.83 -4.92 0.48
CA ILE A 40 -10.63 -6.12 0.77
C ILE A 40 -11.96 -6.07 0.03
N VAL A 41 -12.66 -4.94 0.09
CA VAL A 41 -13.94 -4.75 -0.61
C VAL A 41 -13.74 -4.91 -2.13
N GLY A 42 -12.66 -4.34 -2.67
CA GLY A 42 -12.32 -4.48 -4.08
C GLY A 42 -12.13 -5.92 -4.51
N ILE A 43 -11.47 -6.72 -3.68
CA ILE A 43 -11.27 -8.16 -3.94
C ILE A 43 -12.62 -8.88 -3.99
N PHE A 44 -13.49 -8.63 -3.02
CA PHE A 44 -14.79 -9.32 -2.95
C PHE A 44 -15.73 -8.91 -4.07
N LEU A 45 -15.73 -7.63 -4.45
CA LEU A 45 -16.66 -7.13 -5.49
C LEU A 45 -16.22 -7.50 -6.91
N ASN A 46 -14.91 -7.65 -7.15
CA ASN A 46 -14.36 -7.82 -8.50
C ASN A 46 -13.56 -9.12 -8.64
N ARG A 47 -14.07 -10.21 -8.10
CA ARG A 47 -13.38 -11.52 -8.11
C ARG A 47 -13.05 -12.05 -9.51
N LYS A 48 -13.80 -11.63 -10.51
CA LYS A 48 -13.65 -12.11 -11.90
C LYS A 48 -12.61 -11.32 -12.69
N ASN A 49 -12.22 -10.13 -12.22
CA ASN A 49 -11.27 -9.27 -12.93
C ASN A 49 -9.91 -9.39 -12.28
N ILE A 50 -9.00 -10.09 -12.95
CA ILE A 50 -7.65 -10.36 -12.46
C ILE A 50 -6.85 -9.06 -12.29
N ILE A 51 -7.03 -8.08 -13.19
CA ILE A 51 -6.33 -6.80 -13.10
C ILE A 51 -6.74 -6.06 -11.82
N VAL A 52 -8.03 -6.02 -11.52
CA VAL A 52 -8.54 -5.38 -10.30
C VAL A 52 -8.05 -6.12 -9.06
N LEU A 53 -8.00 -7.46 -9.09
CA LEU A 53 -7.45 -8.26 -8.00
C LEU A 53 -5.98 -7.92 -7.73
N LEU A 54 -5.17 -7.83 -8.78
CA LEU A 54 -3.76 -7.45 -8.65
C LEU A 54 -3.61 -6.05 -8.06
N MET A 55 -4.40 -5.09 -8.54
CA MET A 55 -4.39 -3.72 -8.02
C MET A 55 -4.81 -3.68 -6.55
N ALA A 56 -5.80 -4.48 -6.16
CA ALA A 56 -6.28 -4.55 -4.79
C ALA A 56 -5.22 -5.12 -3.85
N ILE A 57 -4.51 -6.17 -4.28
CA ILE A 57 -3.41 -6.75 -3.52
C ILE A 57 -2.27 -5.73 -3.36
N GLU A 58 -1.93 -5.01 -4.40
CA GLU A 58 -0.89 -3.97 -4.35
C GLU A 58 -1.29 -2.84 -3.39
N LEU A 59 -2.55 -2.43 -3.42
CA LEU A 59 -3.07 -1.42 -2.49
C LEU A 59 -3.01 -1.90 -1.05
N MET A 60 -3.30 -3.18 -0.81
CA MET A 60 -3.19 -3.81 0.50
C MET A 60 -1.75 -3.78 1.02
N LEU A 61 -0.79 -4.13 0.16
CA LEU A 61 0.63 -4.07 0.50
C LEU A 61 1.07 -2.63 0.79
N LEU A 62 0.58 -1.66 0.02
CA LEU A 62 0.85 -0.24 0.26
C LEU A 62 0.35 0.19 1.64
N ALA A 63 -0.85 -0.23 2.03
CA ALA A 63 -1.42 0.08 3.34
C ALA A 63 -0.56 -0.46 4.48
N VAL A 64 -0.11 -1.71 4.37
CA VAL A 64 0.78 -2.34 5.35
C VAL A 64 2.12 -1.60 5.42
N ASN A 65 2.71 -1.29 4.27
CA ASN A 65 3.99 -0.58 4.18
C ASN A 65 3.89 0.79 4.85
N MET A 66 2.81 1.51 4.63
CA MET A 66 2.59 2.82 5.23
C MET A 66 2.54 2.72 6.75
N ASN A 67 1.92 1.67 7.29
CA ASN A 67 1.89 1.43 8.73
C ASN A 67 3.30 1.14 9.28
N PHE A 68 4.10 0.32 8.59
CA PHE A 68 5.48 0.05 8.99
C PHE A 68 6.33 1.31 9.02
N ILE A 69 6.19 2.17 8.00
CA ILE A 69 6.93 3.43 7.94
C ILE A 69 6.51 4.35 9.09
N ALA A 70 5.22 4.45 9.35
CA ALA A 70 4.69 5.28 10.43
C ALA A 70 5.20 4.81 11.79
N PHE A 71 5.17 3.51 12.07
CA PHE A 71 5.68 2.95 13.31
C PHE A 71 7.19 3.13 13.43
N SER A 72 7.93 2.93 12.35
CA SER A 72 9.37 3.13 12.32
C SER A 72 9.74 4.57 12.68
N TYR A 73 9.03 5.52 12.12
CA TYR A 73 9.23 6.94 12.41
C TYR A 73 8.90 7.27 13.87
N TYR A 74 7.77 6.77 14.36
CA TYR A 74 7.31 7.01 15.73
C TYR A 74 8.25 6.42 16.77
N LEU A 75 8.73 5.18 16.54
CA LEU A 75 9.65 4.50 17.46
C LEU A 75 11.09 4.96 17.32
N GLY A 76 11.43 5.70 16.26
CA GLY A 76 12.79 6.12 15.97
C GLY A 76 13.70 4.96 15.58
N ASP A 77 13.14 3.86 15.08
CA ASP A 77 13.86 2.64 14.70
C ASP A 77 13.76 2.43 13.19
N ALA A 78 14.90 2.31 12.51
CA ALA A 78 14.95 2.12 11.07
C ALA A 78 14.53 0.71 10.63
N ALA A 79 14.32 -0.24 11.52
CA ALA A 79 13.96 -1.61 11.18
C ALA A 79 12.70 -1.70 10.32
N GLY A 80 11.68 -0.88 10.63
CA GLY A 80 10.45 -0.83 9.84
C GLY A 80 10.67 -0.39 8.40
N GLN A 81 11.60 0.55 8.18
CA GLN A 81 11.95 1.02 6.84
C GLN A 81 12.70 -0.05 6.04
N ILE A 82 13.56 -0.81 6.70
CA ILE A 82 14.26 -1.94 6.08
C ILE A 82 13.25 -3.02 5.65
N PHE A 83 12.31 -3.35 6.51
CA PHE A 83 11.22 -4.28 6.16
C PHE A 83 10.41 -3.81 4.96
N VAL A 84 10.07 -2.52 4.91
CA VAL A 84 9.36 -1.93 3.77
C VAL A 84 10.16 -2.09 2.49
N PHE A 85 11.46 -1.89 2.54
CA PHE A 85 12.33 -2.06 1.39
C PHE A 85 12.26 -3.49 0.83
N PHE A 86 12.31 -4.49 1.70
CA PHE A 86 12.16 -5.89 1.30
C PHE A 86 10.77 -6.17 0.74
N ILE A 87 9.72 -5.66 1.37
CA ILE A 87 8.34 -5.86 0.91
C ILE A 87 8.15 -5.23 -0.48
N LEU A 88 8.71 -4.05 -0.72
CA LEU A 88 8.64 -3.39 -2.03
C LEU A 88 9.37 -4.20 -3.10
N THR A 89 10.49 -4.81 -2.75
CA THR A 89 11.22 -5.68 -3.68
C THR A 89 10.38 -6.89 -4.07
N VAL A 90 9.74 -7.54 -3.10
CA VAL A 90 8.83 -8.67 -3.35
C VAL A 90 7.61 -8.21 -4.16
N ALA A 91 7.02 -7.07 -3.81
CA ALA A 91 5.88 -6.52 -4.53
C ALA A 91 6.22 -6.23 -5.99
N ALA A 92 7.40 -5.68 -6.25
CA ALA A 92 7.86 -5.43 -7.61
C ALA A 92 8.01 -6.74 -8.42
N ALA A 93 8.56 -7.77 -7.80
CA ALA A 93 8.70 -9.09 -8.42
C ALA A 93 7.34 -9.71 -8.70
N GLU A 94 6.40 -9.64 -7.75
CA GLU A 94 5.04 -10.15 -7.92
C GLU A 94 4.30 -9.41 -9.03
N SER A 95 4.44 -8.09 -9.11
CA SER A 95 3.83 -7.28 -10.16
C SER A 95 4.36 -7.66 -11.53
N ALA A 96 5.66 -7.87 -11.67
CA ALA A 96 6.28 -8.29 -12.92
C ALA A 96 5.76 -9.67 -13.36
N ILE A 97 5.71 -10.62 -12.44
CA ILE A 97 5.19 -11.98 -12.71
C ILE A 97 3.71 -11.91 -13.05
N GLY A 98 2.94 -11.13 -12.30
CA GLY A 98 1.50 -10.94 -12.52
C GLY A 98 1.20 -10.36 -13.89
N LEU A 99 1.97 -9.34 -14.32
CA LEU A 99 1.83 -8.75 -15.64
C LEU A 99 2.18 -9.76 -16.74
N ALA A 100 3.22 -10.56 -16.56
CA ALA A 100 3.60 -11.61 -17.50
C ALA A 100 2.49 -12.65 -17.65
N ILE A 101 1.89 -13.08 -16.55
CA ILE A 101 0.76 -14.00 -16.55
C ILE A 101 -0.45 -13.40 -17.28
N LEU A 102 -0.74 -12.13 -17.04
CA LEU A 102 -1.84 -11.41 -17.69
C LEU A 102 -1.63 -11.35 -19.21
N VAL A 103 -0.42 -11.04 -19.66
CA VAL A 103 -0.11 -11.00 -21.10
C VAL A 103 -0.35 -12.35 -21.74
N VAL A 104 0.12 -13.43 -21.11
CA VAL A 104 -0.09 -14.80 -21.61
C VAL A 104 -1.57 -15.14 -21.65
N MET A 105 -2.32 -14.81 -20.60
CA MET A 105 -3.77 -15.06 -20.55
C MET A 105 -4.52 -14.30 -21.64
N PHE A 106 -4.21 -13.04 -21.86
CA PHE A 106 -4.85 -12.26 -22.92
C PHE A 106 -4.55 -12.82 -24.29
N ARG A 107 -3.33 -13.25 -24.55
CA ARG A 107 -2.98 -13.92 -25.80
C ARG A 107 -3.75 -15.21 -26.01
N ASN A 108 -3.90 -16.01 -24.98
CA ASN A 108 -4.66 -17.26 -25.04
C ASN A 108 -6.16 -17.00 -25.27
N LEU A 109 -6.73 -15.99 -24.62
CA LEU A 109 -8.13 -15.61 -24.82
C LEU A 109 -8.38 -15.12 -26.24
N ASP A 110 -7.49 -14.31 -26.80
CA ASP A 110 -7.58 -13.86 -28.18
C ASP A 110 -7.55 -15.06 -29.15
N THR A 111 -6.65 -15.99 -28.90
CA THR A 111 -6.55 -17.22 -29.70
C THR A 111 -7.83 -18.05 -29.62
N ILE A 112 -8.37 -18.24 -28.43
CA ILE A 112 -9.62 -18.97 -28.20
C ILE A 112 -10.79 -18.28 -28.90
N ASN A 113 -10.88 -16.96 -28.81
CA ASN A 113 -11.92 -16.18 -29.47
C ASN A 113 -11.86 -16.31 -30.99
N VAL A 114 -10.68 -16.31 -31.57
CA VAL A 114 -10.47 -16.52 -33.01
C VAL A 114 -10.90 -17.92 -33.42
N GLU A 115 -10.53 -18.94 -32.66
CA GLU A 115 -10.92 -20.33 -32.91
C GLU A 115 -12.44 -20.51 -32.83
N ASP A 116 -13.08 -19.88 -31.83
CA ASP A 116 -14.55 -19.89 -31.70
C ASP A 116 -15.24 -19.25 -32.89
N LEU A 117 -14.70 -18.13 -33.38
CA LEU A 117 -15.22 -17.45 -34.56
C LEU A 117 -15.07 -18.31 -35.84
N ASP A 118 -13.94 -18.97 -35.98
CA ASP A 118 -13.69 -19.88 -37.09
C ASP A 118 -14.63 -21.08 -37.04
N SER A 119 -14.89 -21.64 -35.87
CA SER A 119 -15.82 -22.75 -35.70
C SER A 119 -17.25 -22.35 -36.00
N LEU A 120 -17.65 -21.11 -35.73
CA LEU A 120 -18.97 -20.58 -36.06
C LEU A 120 -19.14 -20.36 -37.55
N LYS A 121 -18.07 -20.04 -38.27
CA LYS A 121 -18.10 -19.85 -39.73
C LYS A 121 -18.07 -21.17 -40.50
N GLY A 122 -17.45 -22.16 -39.90
CA GLY A 122 -17.29 -23.46 -40.51
C GLY A 122 -18.47 -24.38 -40.32
#